data_5fde641e5a91ef7c425e0e7744b312e6
#
_entry.id   5fde641e5a91ef7c425e0e7744b312e6
#
_cell.length_a   1.000
_cell.length_b   1.000
_cell.length_c   1.000
_cell.angle_alpha   90.00
_cell.angle_beta   90.00
_cell.angle_gamma   90.00
#
_symmetry.space_group_name_H-M   'P 1'
#
loop_
_entity.id
_entity.type
_entity.pdbx_description
1 polymer ?
#
loop_
_entity_poly.entity_id
_entity_poly.type
_entity_poly.pdbx_seq_one_letter_code
_entity_poly.pdbx_strand_id
1 'polypeptide(L)'
;MKSQIVVQKQDLTGLSWAKARQSSGTAGSFLKSSDELGPRKTYYKLSDYDSVRGIVGHECVNEIVVDRLLEILGVEHLHYQLIHADVRVDGRVYETWLNASEDFKAPGENKLALDDFYQLERTEGERPLDFCERMGWQDQAFQSIAVDFLILNRDRHGANLEVLRNPRSRTMRLAPLFDHGLSLMFRARTDDDVASFDAMADLPVQSFLGSHSARDNLGLIPPERLPRFNALREGDRAALFEGLGEATTPAWRDKAWEMIWGRWCAYEAFRVERQR
;
A
#
# COMPACT_ATOMS: atom_id res chain seq x y z
N MET A 1 12.03 -7.07 -8.05
CA MET A 1 11.26 -6.67 -9.28
C MET A 1 11.26 -5.17 -9.27
N LYS A 2 11.43 -4.47 -10.37
CA LYS A 2 11.20 -3.01 -10.44
C LYS A 2 9.76 -2.76 -10.84
N SER A 3 9.17 -1.63 -10.41
CA SER A 3 7.85 -1.18 -10.86
C SER A 3 7.78 -1.18 -12.39
N GLN A 4 6.84 -1.92 -12.96
CA GLN A 4 6.73 -2.10 -14.40
C GLN A 4 5.26 -2.10 -14.83
N ILE A 5 4.98 -1.53 -16.01
CA ILE A 5 3.65 -1.57 -16.61
C ILE A 5 3.70 -2.43 -17.88
N VAL A 6 2.85 -3.44 -17.92
CA VAL A 6 2.65 -4.33 -19.07
C VAL A 6 1.39 -3.86 -19.81
N VAL A 7 1.57 -2.97 -20.78
CA VAL A 7 0.46 -2.36 -21.56
C VAL A 7 -0.11 -3.38 -22.57
N GLN A 8 0.75 -4.23 -23.17
CA GLN A 8 0.28 -5.27 -24.05
C GLN A 8 -0.64 -6.23 -23.31
N LYS A 9 -1.89 -6.32 -23.76
CA LYS A 9 -2.92 -7.15 -23.13
C LYS A 9 -2.51 -8.62 -23.06
N GLN A 10 -2.60 -9.18 -21.84
CA GLN A 10 -2.27 -10.57 -21.52
C GLN A 10 -3.54 -11.40 -21.38
N ASP A 11 -3.49 -12.69 -21.72
CA ASP A 11 -4.56 -13.61 -21.39
C ASP A 11 -4.27 -14.28 -20.04
N LEU A 12 -4.98 -13.83 -19.01
CA LEU A 12 -4.94 -14.38 -17.66
C LEU A 12 -6.27 -15.02 -17.26
N THR A 13 -7.09 -15.43 -18.26
CA THR A 13 -8.38 -16.09 -18.03
C THR A 13 -8.27 -17.46 -17.35
N GLY A 14 -7.07 -18.06 -17.35
CA GLY A 14 -6.76 -19.31 -16.67
C GLY A 14 -6.52 -19.18 -15.16
N LEU A 15 -6.35 -17.98 -14.63
CA LEU A 15 -6.15 -17.76 -13.20
C LEU A 15 -7.45 -18.02 -12.43
N SER A 16 -7.32 -18.70 -11.28
CA SER A 16 -8.44 -18.93 -10.35
C SER A 16 -8.46 -17.84 -9.29
N TRP A 17 -9.55 -17.11 -9.19
CA TRP A 17 -9.72 -16.00 -8.26
C TRP A 17 -10.46 -16.42 -7.01
N ALA A 18 -9.93 -16.06 -5.86
CA ALA A 18 -10.55 -16.26 -4.56
C ALA A 18 -10.48 -14.96 -3.74
N LYS A 19 -11.50 -14.73 -2.93
CA LYS A 19 -11.36 -13.72 -1.85
C LYS A 19 -10.32 -14.27 -0.90
N ALA A 20 -9.26 -13.49 -0.63
CA ALA A 20 -8.25 -13.90 0.32
C ALA A 20 -8.91 -14.25 1.65
N ARG A 21 -8.58 -15.43 2.21
CA ARG A 21 -8.99 -15.76 3.57
C ARG A 21 -8.37 -14.72 4.50
N GLN A 22 -9.17 -14.28 5.45
CA GLN A 22 -8.81 -13.34 6.50
C GLN A 22 -7.58 -13.84 7.27
N SER A 23 -6.58 -13.03 7.43
CA SER A 23 -5.91 -12.92 8.72
C SER A 23 -6.92 -12.24 9.66
N SER A 24 -7.00 -12.67 10.91
CA SER A 24 -8.01 -12.30 11.89
C SER A 24 -8.42 -10.82 11.80
N GLY A 25 -9.69 -10.56 11.49
CA GLY A 25 -10.36 -9.30 11.75
C GLY A 25 -10.96 -8.53 10.58
N THR A 26 -10.49 -8.64 9.34
CA THR A 26 -11.12 -7.94 8.19
C THR A 26 -11.13 -8.80 6.93
N ALA A 27 -12.31 -8.90 6.32
CA ALA A 27 -12.46 -9.54 5.01
C ALA A 27 -11.67 -8.75 3.97
N GLY A 28 -10.59 -9.32 3.45
CA GLY A 28 -9.98 -8.83 2.23
C GLY A 28 -11.04 -8.84 1.13
N SER A 29 -11.50 -7.65 0.72
CA SER A 29 -12.57 -7.50 -0.28
C SER A 29 -12.10 -7.82 -1.70
N PHE A 30 -10.78 -7.84 -1.92
CA PHE A 30 -10.19 -7.98 -3.25
C PHE A 30 -9.99 -9.44 -3.64
N LEU A 31 -10.26 -9.73 -4.91
CA LEU A 31 -9.96 -11.02 -5.50
C LEU A 31 -8.45 -11.17 -5.70
N LYS A 32 -7.91 -12.28 -5.20
CA LYS A 32 -6.49 -12.63 -5.31
C LYS A 32 -6.33 -13.98 -5.99
N SER A 33 -5.23 -14.13 -6.71
CA SER A 33 -4.77 -15.38 -7.32
C SER A 33 -3.27 -15.54 -7.08
N SER A 34 -2.72 -16.71 -7.31
CA SER A 34 -1.29 -16.92 -7.28
C SER A 34 -0.84 -17.98 -8.27
N ASP A 35 0.38 -17.83 -8.74
CA ASP A 35 1.06 -18.77 -9.62
C ASP A 35 2.42 -19.16 -9.00
N GLU A 36 2.77 -20.45 -9.08
CA GLU A 36 4.02 -21.01 -8.57
C GLU A 36 4.90 -21.57 -9.71
N LEU A 37 4.60 -21.24 -10.97
CA LEU A 37 5.37 -21.70 -12.13
C LEU A 37 6.74 -21.05 -12.26
N GLY A 38 6.94 -19.88 -11.64
CA GLY A 38 8.21 -19.14 -11.63
C GLY A 38 9.15 -19.57 -10.50
N PRO A 39 10.38 -18.98 -10.44
CA PRO A 39 11.34 -19.21 -9.38
C PRO A 39 10.88 -18.70 -8.01
N ARG A 40 9.93 -17.77 -7.99
CA ARG A 40 9.22 -17.27 -6.82
C ARG A 40 7.73 -17.30 -7.07
N LYS A 41 6.97 -17.51 -6.02
CA LYS A 41 5.51 -17.41 -6.08
C LYS A 41 5.12 -15.99 -6.46
N THR A 42 4.28 -15.86 -7.48
CA THR A 42 3.69 -14.58 -7.92
C THR A 42 2.27 -14.49 -7.40
N TYR A 43 1.93 -13.38 -6.80
CA TYR A 43 0.58 -13.05 -6.36
C TYR A 43 -0.03 -12.04 -7.32
N TYR A 44 -1.30 -12.28 -7.67
CA TYR A 44 -2.12 -11.38 -8.49
C TYR A 44 -3.27 -10.83 -7.64
N LYS A 45 -3.58 -9.56 -7.81
CA LYS A 45 -4.67 -8.87 -7.11
C LYS A 45 -5.46 -8.04 -8.10
N LEU A 46 -6.79 -8.13 -8.07
CA LEU A 46 -7.70 -7.28 -8.81
C LEU A 46 -8.07 -6.06 -7.96
N SER A 47 -8.48 -4.99 -8.62
CA SER A 47 -9.22 -3.90 -7.99
C SER A 47 -10.60 -4.40 -7.52
N ASP A 48 -11.41 -3.52 -6.93
CA ASP A 48 -12.71 -3.87 -6.36
C ASP A 48 -13.60 -4.59 -7.40
N TYR A 49 -14.21 -5.70 -6.99
CA TYR A 49 -15.10 -6.50 -7.83
C TYR A 49 -16.52 -6.46 -7.30
N ASP A 50 -17.40 -5.98 -8.14
CA ASP A 50 -18.85 -5.98 -7.93
C ASP A 50 -19.52 -6.92 -8.96
N SER A 51 -20.42 -7.81 -8.51
CA SER A 51 -21.06 -8.80 -9.38
C SER A 51 -21.93 -8.19 -10.49
N VAL A 52 -22.36 -6.93 -10.32
CA VAL A 52 -23.18 -6.19 -11.28
C VAL A 52 -22.33 -5.32 -12.21
N ARG A 53 -21.36 -4.59 -11.62
CA ARG A 53 -20.53 -3.60 -12.33
C ARG A 53 -19.22 -4.19 -12.89
N GLY A 54 -18.81 -5.37 -12.44
CA GLY A 54 -17.53 -5.98 -12.76
C GLY A 54 -16.39 -5.46 -11.91
N ILE A 55 -15.19 -5.37 -12.49
CA ILE A 55 -13.99 -4.86 -11.82
C ILE A 55 -13.99 -3.35 -11.95
N VAL A 56 -13.93 -2.65 -10.81
CA VAL A 56 -14.00 -1.20 -10.72
C VAL A 56 -12.95 -0.68 -9.73
N GLY A 57 -12.65 0.62 -9.79
CA GLY A 57 -11.71 1.27 -8.87
C GLY A 57 -10.28 1.34 -9.39
N HIS A 58 -9.43 2.00 -8.61
CA HIS A 58 -8.05 2.33 -8.98
C HIS A 58 -7.01 1.68 -8.04
N GLU A 59 -7.41 0.68 -7.24
CA GLU A 59 -6.54 0.13 -6.21
C GLU A 59 -5.24 -0.42 -6.80
N CYS A 60 -5.32 -1.10 -7.95
CA CYS A 60 -4.13 -1.62 -8.62
C CYS A 60 -3.22 -0.51 -9.16
N VAL A 61 -3.80 0.59 -9.63
CA VAL A 61 -3.05 1.78 -10.08
C VAL A 61 -2.41 2.49 -8.89
N ASN A 62 -3.15 2.63 -7.78
CA ASN A 62 -2.62 3.24 -6.55
C ASN A 62 -1.35 2.52 -6.06
N GLU A 63 -1.36 1.16 -6.08
CA GLU A 63 -0.17 0.37 -5.71
C GLU A 63 1.07 0.76 -6.54
N ILE A 64 0.92 0.94 -7.87
CA ILE A 64 2.03 1.30 -8.76
C ILE A 64 2.50 2.74 -8.51
N VAL A 65 1.59 3.68 -8.33
CA VAL A 65 1.97 5.07 -8.05
C VAL A 65 2.69 5.16 -6.71
N VAL A 66 2.19 4.43 -5.69
CA VAL A 66 2.84 4.39 -4.38
C VAL A 66 4.17 3.66 -4.42
N ASP A 67 4.30 2.53 -5.12
CA ASP A 67 5.57 1.82 -5.35
C ASP A 67 6.63 2.80 -5.89
N ARG A 68 6.32 3.56 -6.96
CA ARG A 68 7.24 4.54 -7.54
C ARG A 68 7.55 5.70 -6.60
N LEU A 69 6.56 6.15 -5.84
CA LEU A 69 6.77 7.19 -4.82
C LEU A 69 7.75 6.69 -3.75
N LEU A 70 7.56 5.49 -3.24
CA LEU A 70 8.42 4.90 -2.21
C LEU A 70 9.84 4.64 -2.72
N GLU A 71 10.01 4.27 -3.99
CA GLU A 71 11.33 4.18 -4.63
C GLU A 71 12.03 5.55 -4.64
N ILE A 72 11.32 6.62 -5.04
CA ILE A 72 11.86 8.00 -5.02
C ILE A 72 12.24 8.41 -3.59
N LEU A 73 11.39 8.12 -2.61
CA LEU A 73 11.61 8.47 -1.21
C LEU A 73 12.67 7.61 -0.52
N GLY A 74 13.12 6.51 -1.15
CA GLY A 74 14.11 5.59 -0.59
C GLY A 74 13.56 4.70 0.53
N VAL A 75 12.28 4.35 0.47
CA VAL A 75 11.58 3.50 1.45
C VAL A 75 11.56 2.05 0.99
N GLU A 76 11.92 1.11 1.87
CA GLU A 76 11.81 -0.32 1.57
C GLU A 76 10.35 -0.76 1.47
N HIS A 77 9.96 -1.31 0.33
CA HIS A 77 8.59 -1.69 0.04
C HIS A 77 8.50 -2.85 -0.95
N LEU A 78 7.32 -3.44 -1.09
CA LEU A 78 7.03 -4.46 -2.08
C LEU A 78 6.86 -3.81 -3.45
N HIS A 79 7.54 -4.36 -4.46
CA HIS A 79 7.42 -3.91 -5.84
C HIS A 79 6.30 -4.63 -6.57
N TYR A 80 5.61 -3.88 -7.43
CA TYR A 80 4.49 -4.35 -8.21
C TYR A 80 4.72 -4.22 -9.71
N GLN A 81 4.05 -5.08 -10.47
CA GLN A 81 3.77 -4.88 -11.89
C GLN A 81 2.29 -4.56 -12.06
N LEU A 82 1.97 -3.60 -12.92
CA LEU A 82 0.61 -3.35 -13.38
C LEU A 82 0.44 -4.00 -14.75
N ILE A 83 -0.50 -4.92 -14.87
CA ILE A 83 -0.70 -5.73 -16.06
C ILE A 83 -2.08 -5.45 -16.64
N HIS A 84 -2.13 -5.08 -17.92
CA HIS A 84 -3.35 -5.04 -18.71
C HIS A 84 -3.72 -6.48 -19.15
N ALA A 85 -4.89 -6.98 -18.80
CA ALA A 85 -5.23 -8.37 -19.06
C ALA A 85 -6.73 -8.64 -19.21
N ASP A 86 -7.03 -9.75 -19.91
CA ASP A 86 -8.31 -10.41 -19.80
C ASP A 86 -8.26 -11.42 -18.65
N VAL A 87 -9.23 -11.33 -17.73
CA VAL A 87 -9.39 -12.22 -16.59
C VAL A 87 -10.79 -12.82 -16.56
N ARG A 88 -10.93 -14.03 -16.01
CA ARG A 88 -12.25 -14.66 -15.85
C ARG A 88 -12.67 -14.68 -14.39
N VAL A 89 -13.78 -14.00 -14.06
CA VAL A 89 -14.37 -13.99 -12.72
C VAL A 89 -15.84 -14.40 -12.84
N ASP A 90 -16.28 -15.33 -12.02
CA ASP A 90 -17.67 -15.84 -12.01
C ASP A 90 -18.20 -16.23 -13.41
N GLY A 91 -17.35 -16.83 -14.25
CA GLY A 91 -17.67 -17.27 -15.60
C GLY A 91 -17.69 -16.18 -16.67
N ARG A 92 -17.52 -14.91 -16.32
CA ARG A 92 -17.43 -13.76 -17.24
C ARG A 92 -15.98 -13.33 -17.45
N VAL A 93 -15.66 -12.90 -18.66
CA VAL A 93 -14.34 -12.34 -19.00
C VAL A 93 -14.41 -10.83 -18.88
N TYR A 94 -13.42 -10.26 -18.20
CA TYR A 94 -13.26 -8.83 -18.03
C TYR A 94 -11.89 -8.40 -18.52
N GLU A 95 -11.84 -7.33 -19.31
CA GLU A 95 -10.60 -6.62 -19.62
C GLU A 95 -10.34 -5.62 -18.49
N THR A 96 -9.15 -5.69 -17.89
CA THR A 96 -8.83 -4.90 -16.69
C THR A 96 -7.35 -4.70 -16.51
N TRP A 97 -7.00 -3.83 -15.55
CA TRP A 97 -5.68 -3.69 -15.00
C TRP A 97 -5.60 -4.39 -13.65
N LEU A 98 -4.57 -5.17 -13.44
CA LEU A 98 -4.34 -5.90 -12.19
C LEU A 98 -2.89 -5.80 -11.73
N ASN A 99 -2.65 -6.04 -10.45
CA ASN A 99 -1.30 -6.10 -9.89
C ASN A 99 -0.75 -7.52 -9.88
N ALA A 100 0.55 -7.63 -10.14
CA ALA A 100 1.35 -8.79 -9.82
C ALA A 100 2.51 -8.38 -8.90
N SER A 101 2.83 -9.23 -7.90
CA SER A 101 3.99 -9.06 -7.03
C SER A 101 4.61 -10.41 -6.68
N GLU A 102 5.93 -10.44 -6.46
CA GLU A 102 6.60 -11.64 -5.97
C GLU A 102 6.52 -11.74 -4.44
N ASP A 103 6.57 -12.98 -3.94
CA ASP A 103 6.68 -13.19 -2.49
C ASP A 103 7.99 -12.59 -1.95
N PHE A 104 7.87 -11.70 -0.97
CA PHE A 104 9.02 -11.02 -0.34
C PHE A 104 9.70 -11.83 0.75
N LYS A 105 9.14 -13.01 1.11
CA LYS A 105 9.78 -13.90 2.09
C LYS A 105 11.12 -14.40 1.61
N ALA A 106 12.12 -14.36 2.48
CA ALA A 106 13.32 -15.13 2.28
C ALA A 106 13.09 -16.64 2.58
N PRO A 107 13.92 -17.54 2.04
CA PRO A 107 13.84 -18.95 2.35
C PRO A 107 13.89 -19.22 3.86
N GLY A 108 12.91 -19.97 4.37
CA GLY A 108 12.80 -20.30 5.80
C GLY A 108 12.07 -19.26 6.65
N GLU A 109 11.65 -18.13 6.08
CA GLU A 109 10.78 -17.18 6.77
C GLU A 109 9.30 -17.61 6.71
N ASN A 110 8.61 -17.41 7.83
CA ASN A 110 7.16 -17.51 7.96
C ASN A 110 6.58 -16.11 8.16
N LYS A 111 5.39 -15.88 7.60
CA LYS A 111 4.63 -14.64 7.76
C LYS A 111 3.64 -14.78 8.91
N LEU A 112 3.51 -13.72 9.69
CA LEU A 112 2.51 -13.57 10.73
C LEU A 112 2.03 -12.13 10.73
N ALA A 113 0.73 -11.90 10.76
CA ALA A 113 0.17 -10.56 10.88
C ALA A 113 0.65 -9.89 12.18
N LEU A 114 0.97 -8.60 12.13
CA LEU A 114 1.50 -7.89 13.30
C LEU A 114 0.47 -7.83 14.43
N ASP A 115 -0.83 -7.71 14.14
CA ASP A 115 -1.89 -7.73 15.14
C ASP A 115 -1.97 -9.08 15.87
N ASP A 116 -1.87 -10.20 15.13
CA ASP A 116 -1.83 -11.53 15.73
C ASP A 116 -0.58 -11.71 16.61
N PHE A 117 0.57 -11.29 16.10
CA PHE A 117 1.82 -11.37 16.84
C PHE A 117 1.80 -10.48 18.10
N TYR A 118 1.26 -9.27 17.97
CA TYR A 118 1.05 -8.36 19.10
C TYR A 118 0.16 -8.99 20.17
N GLN A 119 -0.96 -9.62 19.81
CA GLN A 119 -1.84 -10.25 20.78
C GLN A 119 -1.16 -11.40 21.56
N LEU A 120 -0.20 -12.09 20.93
CA LEU A 120 0.55 -13.19 21.55
C LEU A 120 1.67 -12.71 22.48
N GLU A 121 2.31 -11.58 22.15
CA GLU A 121 3.60 -11.19 22.77
C GLU A 121 3.52 -9.88 23.56
N ARG A 122 2.40 -9.15 23.51
CA ARG A 122 2.25 -7.87 24.22
C ARG A 122 2.22 -8.07 25.74
N THR A 123 2.73 -7.08 26.47
CA THR A 123 2.52 -6.96 27.90
C THR A 123 1.17 -6.28 28.19
N GLU A 124 0.68 -6.40 29.43
CA GLU A 124 -0.58 -5.78 29.84
C GLU A 124 -0.54 -4.25 29.66
N GLY A 125 -1.54 -3.69 28.99
CA GLY A 125 -1.64 -2.25 28.74
C GLY A 125 -0.68 -1.69 27.68
N GLU A 126 0.19 -2.50 27.07
CA GLU A 126 1.12 -2.05 26.04
C GLU A 126 0.37 -1.67 24.75
N ARG A 127 0.64 -0.47 24.24
CA ARG A 127 0.07 -0.02 22.97
C ARG A 127 0.85 -0.61 21.78
N PRO A 128 0.25 -0.74 20.59
CA PRO A 128 0.93 -1.29 19.42
C PRO A 128 2.23 -0.57 19.04
N LEU A 129 2.28 0.76 19.19
CA LEU A 129 3.49 1.54 18.89
C LEU A 129 4.60 1.30 19.91
N ASP A 130 4.26 1.21 21.22
CA ASP A 130 5.20 0.89 22.30
C ASP A 130 5.76 -0.55 22.13
N PHE A 131 4.90 -1.47 21.67
CA PHE A 131 5.31 -2.82 21.30
C PHE A 131 6.33 -2.82 20.16
N CYS A 132 6.09 -2.06 19.09
CA CYS A 132 7.06 -1.93 18.00
C CYS A 132 8.39 -1.34 18.49
N GLU A 133 8.37 -0.40 19.44
CA GLU A 133 9.58 0.16 20.04
C GLU A 133 10.33 -0.91 20.83
N ARG A 134 9.65 -1.67 21.69
CA ARG A 134 10.25 -2.77 22.46
C ARG A 134 10.85 -3.85 21.57
N MET A 135 10.24 -4.12 20.41
CA MET A 135 10.74 -5.08 19.42
C MET A 135 11.89 -4.53 18.56
N GLY A 136 12.26 -3.25 18.70
CA GLY A 136 13.27 -2.59 17.88
C GLY A 136 12.79 -2.23 16.47
N TRP A 137 11.49 -2.15 16.24
CA TRP A 137 10.87 -1.88 14.93
C TRP A 137 10.31 -0.45 14.81
N GLN A 138 10.62 0.42 15.77
CA GLN A 138 10.03 1.77 15.83
C GLN A 138 10.32 2.60 14.59
N ASP A 139 11.49 2.48 13.97
CA ASP A 139 11.82 3.27 12.77
C ASP A 139 10.95 2.88 11.57
N GLN A 140 10.69 1.58 11.39
CA GLN A 140 9.78 1.10 10.37
C GLN A 140 8.31 1.45 10.68
N ALA A 141 7.92 1.43 11.97
CA ALA A 141 6.59 1.86 12.41
C ALA A 141 6.37 3.35 12.14
N PHE A 142 7.35 4.21 12.46
CA PHE A 142 7.29 5.63 12.17
C PHE A 142 7.30 5.93 10.68
N GLN A 143 8.09 5.17 9.90
CA GLN A 143 8.11 5.26 8.45
C GLN A 143 6.75 4.90 7.86
N SER A 144 6.09 3.84 8.36
CA SER A 144 4.73 3.46 7.95
C SER A 144 3.72 4.58 8.22
N ILE A 145 3.73 5.18 9.42
CA ILE A 145 2.84 6.29 9.79
C ILE A 145 3.05 7.50 8.85
N ALA A 146 4.31 7.87 8.58
CA ALA A 146 4.61 8.99 7.72
C ALA A 146 4.21 8.74 6.26
N VAL A 147 4.47 7.53 5.73
CA VAL A 147 4.03 7.12 4.39
C VAL A 147 2.50 7.14 4.30
N ASP A 148 1.79 6.57 5.27
CA ASP A 148 0.32 6.53 5.28
C ASP A 148 -0.30 7.94 5.28
N PHE A 149 0.37 8.92 5.92
CA PHE A 149 -0.02 10.32 5.79
C PHE A 149 0.20 10.85 4.36
N LEU A 150 1.37 10.58 3.76
CA LEU A 150 1.72 11.10 2.42
C LEU A 150 0.74 10.62 1.34
N ILE A 151 0.29 9.39 1.43
CA ILE A 151 -0.58 8.76 0.41
C ILE A 151 -2.05 8.71 0.83
N LEU A 152 -2.40 9.19 2.03
CA LEU A 152 -3.72 9.02 2.63
C LEU A 152 -4.16 7.55 2.60
N ASN A 153 -3.32 6.66 3.11
CA ASN A 153 -3.70 5.25 3.21
C ASN A 153 -4.84 5.06 4.21
N ARG A 154 -5.92 4.46 3.74
CA ARG A 154 -7.15 4.29 4.54
C ARG A 154 -7.21 2.97 5.27
N ASP A 155 -6.26 2.05 5.05
CA ASP A 155 -6.36 0.67 5.52
C ASP A 155 -5.02 0.09 5.99
N ARG A 156 -4.38 0.72 6.98
CA ARG A 156 -3.18 0.19 7.65
C ARG A 156 -3.56 -0.59 8.91
N HIS A 157 -4.41 -1.62 8.76
CA HIS A 157 -4.68 -2.56 9.84
C HIS A 157 -3.47 -3.50 10.09
N GLY A 158 -3.48 -4.23 11.21
CA GLY A 158 -2.32 -5.03 11.61
C GLY A 158 -1.93 -6.15 10.65
N ALA A 159 -2.88 -6.67 9.84
CA ALA A 159 -2.57 -7.64 8.80
C ALA A 159 -1.87 -7.03 7.57
N ASN A 160 -1.89 -5.70 7.38
CA ASN A 160 -1.11 -4.97 6.37
C ASN A 160 0.26 -4.52 6.91
N LEU A 161 0.63 -5.09 8.08
CA LEU A 161 1.95 -5.04 8.68
C LEU A 161 2.31 -6.49 9.06
N GLU A 162 3.25 -7.10 8.36
CA GLU A 162 3.61 -8.49 8.59
C GLU A 162 4.94 -8.61 9.35
N VAL A 163 5.02 -9.59 10.25
CA VAL A 163 6.25 -10.03 10.90
C VAL A 163 6.79 -11.22 10.14
N LEU A 164 8.03 -11.14 9.72
CA LEU A 164 8.79 -12.22 9.09
C LEU A 164 9.66 -12.88 10.15
N ARG A 165 9.38 -14.15 10.44
CA ARG A 165 10.10 -14.94 11.44
C ARG A 165 10.84 -16.09 10.77
N ASN A 166 12.13 -16.18 11.00
CA ASN A 166 12.93 -17.34 10.61
C ASN A 166 13.28 -18.18 11.86
N PRO A 167 12.62 -19.32 12.08
CA PRO A 167 12.87 -20.15 13.27
C PRO A 167 14.29 -20.72 13.33
N ARG A 168 14.93 -20.94 12.18
CA ARG A 168 16.29 -21.52 12.11
C ARG A 168 17.36 -20.51 12.55
N SER A 169 17.30 -19.30 12.03
CA SER A 169 18.23 -18.22 12.39
C SER A 169 17.81 -17.47 13.66
N ARG A 170 16.59 -17.75 14.18
CA ARG A 170 15.97 -17.02 15.30
C ARG A 170 15.87 -15.51 15.08
N THR A 171 15.69 -15.11 13.83
CA THR A 171 15.52 -13.70 13.46
C THR A 171 14.06 -13.36 13.26
N MET A 172 13.71 -12.11 13.58
CA MET A 172 12.42 -11.51 13.32
C MET A 172 12.61 -10.10 12.79
N ARG A 173 11.77 -9.69 11.84
CA ARG A 173 11.75 -8.34 11.26
C ARG A 173 10.35 -8.02 10.76
N LEU A 174 10.04 -6.73 10.60
CA LEU A 174 8.88 -6.36 9.83
C LEU A 174 9.11 -6.60 8.33
N ALA A 175 8.05 -6.94 7.63
CA ALA A 175 8.06 -7.01 6.17
C ALA A 175 8.27 -5.59 5.58
N PRO A 176 8.77 -5.49 4.33
CA PRO A 176 8.70 -4.26 3.57
C PRO A 176 7.27 -3.72 3.53
N LEU A 177 7.06 -2.42 3.35
CA LEU A 177 5.72 -1.84 3.24
C LEU A 177 5.00 -2.41 2.00
N PHE A 178 3.73 -2.72 2.14
CA PHE A 178 2.89 -3.28 1.08
C PHE A 178 1.41 -2.95 1.29
N ASP A 179 0.58 -3.30 0.32
CA ASP A 179 -0.89 -3.14 0.32
C ASP A 179 -1.34 -1.68 0.52
N HIS A 180 -1.00 -0.84 -0.48
CA HIS A 180 -1.33 0.58 -0.53
C HIS A 180 -2.52 0.89 -1.46
N GLY A 181 -3.24 -0.12 -1.93
CA GLY A 181 -4.32 0.07 -2.89
C GLY A 181 -5.43 0.99 -2.40
N LEU A 182 -5.76 0.94 -1.09
CA LEU A 182 -6.76 1.80 -0.46
C LEU A 182 -6.20 3.17 -0.05
N SER A 183 -5.34 3.73 -0.88
CA SER A 183 -4.75 5.07 -0.73
C SER A 183 -5.28 6.05 -1.79
N LEU A 184 -4.78 7.26 -1.75
CA LEU A 184 -5.13 8.34 -2.67
C LEU A 184 -6.67 8.51 -2.76
N MET A 185 -7.18 8.54 -3.99
CA MET A 185 -8.61 8.71 -4.29
C MET A 185 -9.26 7.38 -4.69
N PHE A 186 -8.97 6.26 -4.00
CA PHE A 186 -9.42 4.94 -4.43
C PHE A 186 -10.94 4.82 -4.65
N ARG A 187 -11.75 5.66 -4.02
CA ARG A 187 -13.22 5.71 -4.19
C ARG A 187 -13.69 6.57 -5.34
N ALA A 188 -12.85 7.47 -5.88
CA ALA A 188 -13.21 8.31 -7.01
C ALA A 188 -13.27 7.45 -8.28
N ARG A 189 -14.45 7.36 -8.90
CA ARG A 189 -14.70 6.50 -10.08
C ARG A 189 -14.93 7.29 -11.35
N THR A 190 -15.25 8.58 -11.21
CA THR A 190 -15.50 9.50 -12.31
C THR A 190 -14.60 10.72 -12.20
N ASP A 191 -14.41 11.45 -13.29
CA ASP A 191 -13.66 12.70 -13.27
C ASP A 191 -14.34 13.77 -12.38
N ASP A 192 -15.66 13.72 -12.19
CA ASP A 192 -16.39 14.59 -11.26
C ASP A 192 -16.06 14.23 -9.80
N ASP A 193 -15.98 12.93 -9.46
CA ASP A 193 -15.53 12.49 -8.14
C ASP A 193 -14.10 12.98 -7.87
N VAL A 194 -13.22 12.85 -8.87
CA VAL A 194 -11.83 13.31 -8.82
C VAL A 194 -11.76 14.82 -8.62
N ALA A 195 -12.52 15.59 -9.40
CA ALA A 195 -12.50 17.05 -9.33
C ALA A 195 -12.98 17.56 -7.96
N SER A 196 -13.97 16.91 -7.36
CA SER A 196 -14.54 17.27 -6.06
C SER A 196 -13.70 16.82 -4.87
N PHE A 197 -12.69 15.98 -5.08
CA PHE A 197 -11.88 15.42 -4.00
C PHE A 197 -10.95 16.49 -3.39
N ASP A 198 -11.04 16.69 -2.08
CA ASP A 198 -10.10 17.54 -1.35
C ASP A 198 -8.78 16.78 -1.09
N ALA A 199 -7.73 17.21 -1.79
CA ALA A 199 -6.40 16.61 -1.72
C ALA A 199 -5.78 16.63 -0.31
N MET A 200 -6.18 17.58 0.54
CA MET A 200 -5.64 17.77 1.88
C MET A 200 -6.58 17.32 3.00
N ALA A 201 -7.75 16.78 2.65
CA ALA A 201 -8.69 16.28 3.65
C ALA A 201 -8.06 15.22 4.56
N ASP A 202 -8.33 15.33 5.86
CA ASP A 202 -7.98 14.30 6.84
C ASP A 202 -9.17 13.34 6.99
N LEU A 203 -9.33 12.47 6.00
CA LEU A 203 -10.40 11.48 6.01
C LEU A 203 -10.12 10.36 7.01
N PRO A 204 -11.15 9.73 7.60
CA PRO A 204 -10.97 8.64 8.55
C PRO A 204 -10.13 7.51 7.97
N VAL A 205 -9.09 7.09 8.68
CA VAL A 205 -8.21 5.97 8.34
C VAL A 205 -8.35 4.85 9.36
N GLN A 206 -8.06 3.63 8.95
CA GLN A 206 -7.82 2.53 9.86
C GLN A 206 -6.31 2.40 10.05
N SER A 207 -5.82 2.57 11.27
CA SER A 207 -4.40 2.45 11.60
C SER A 207 -4.22 1.55 12.83
N PHE A 208 -3.44 0.50 12.69
CA PHE A 208 -3.08 -0.37 13.81
C PHE A 208 -2.15 0.33 14.81
N LEU A 209 -1.30 1.25 14.32
CA LEU A 209 -0.29 1.94 15.12
C LEU A 209 -0.79 3.23 15.77
N GLY A 210 -2.00 3.69 15.44
CA GLY A 210 -2.47 4.99 15.88
C GLY A 210 -3.99 5.15 15.90
N SER A 211 -4.45 6.33 15.56
CA SER A 211 -5.85 6.76 15.55
C SER A 211 -6.48 6.68 14.16
N HIS A 212 -7.73 7.17 14.06
CA HIS A 212 -8.45 7.29 12.78
C HIS A 212 -8.11 8.56 11.98
N SER A 213 -7.13 9.35 12.39
CA SER A 213 -6.62 10.54 11.68
C SER A 213 -5.18 10.32 11.27
N ALA A 214 -4.89 10.38 9.96
CA ALA A 214 -3.53 10.27 9.47
C ALA A 214 -2.64 11.44 9.94
N ARG A 215 -3.24 12.61 10.13
CA ARG A 215 -2.54 13.79 10.66
C ARG A 215 -2.18 13.65 12.13
N ASP A 216 -3.13 13.17 12.96
CA ASP A 216 -2.87 12.95 14.38
C ASP A 216 -1.82 11.87 14.59
N ASN A 217 -1.79 10.86 13.72
CA ASN A 217 -0.80 9.79 13.78
C ASN A 217 0.62 10.31 13.56
N LEU A 218 0.85 11.30 12.70
CA LEU A 218 2.16 11.97 12.62
C LEU A 218 2.59 12.57 13.95
N GLY A 219 1.66 13.08 14.74
CA GLY A 219 1.90 13.62 16.08
C GLY A 219 2.42 12.60 17.08
N LEU A 220 2.23 11.31 16.84
CA LEU A 220 2.75 10.23 17.69
C LEU A 220 4.27 10.02 17.55
N ILE A 221 4.85 10.50 16.44
CA ILE A 221 6.28 10.35 16.18
C ILE A 221 7.05 11.43 16.93
N PRO A 222 8.04 11.08 17.77
CA PRO A 222 8.92 12.06 18.40
C PRO A 222 9.61 12.94 17.34
N PRO A 223 9.79 14.25 17.57
CA PRO A 223 10.33 15.17 16.56
C PRO A 223 11.70 14.74 16.00
N GLU A 224 12.57 14.24 16.86
CA GLU A 224 13.90 13.75 16.51
C GLU A 224 13.89 12.41 15.74
N ARG A 225 12.75 11.71 15.76
CA ARG A 225 12.56 10.39 15.10
C ARG A 225 11.70 10.48 13.83
N LEU A 226 11.27 11.69 13.44
CA LEU A 226 10.52 11.87 12.18
C LEU A 226 11.37 11.39 11.00
N PRO A 227 10.85 10.44 10.18
CA PRO A 227 11.59 9.86 9.06
C PRO A 227 12.13 10.93 8.12
N ARG A 228 13.37 10.73 7.66
CA ARG A 228 13.99 11.56 6.63
C ARG A 228 13.99 10.79 5.33
N PHE A 229 13.11 11.17 4.44
CA PHE A 229 13.05 10.61 3.10
C PHE A 229 13.98 11.35 2.13
N ASN A 230 14.28 10.71 0.99
CA ASN A 230 14.84 11.44 -0.15
C ASN A 230 13.85 12.52 -0.60
N ALA A 231 14.36 13.65 -1.07
CA ALA A 231 13.51 14.77 -1.45
C ALA A 231 12.67 14.42 -2.69
N LEU A 232 11.34 14.53 -2.55
CA LEU A 232 10.44 14.56 -3.70
C LEU A 232 10.53 15.92 -4.38
N ARG A 233 10.57 15.96 -5.70
CA ARG A 233 10.69 17.16 -6.53
C ARG A 233 9.53 17.25 -7.52
N GLU A 234 9.18 18.45 -7.95
CA GLU A 234 8.14 18.63 -8.97
C GLU A 234 8.43 17.85 -10.27
N GLY A 235 9.70 17.73 -10.65
CA GLY A 235 10.12 16.95 -11.82
C GLY A 235 9.86 15.46 -11.73
N ASP A 236 9.67 14.91 -10.52
CA ASP A 236 9.43 13.48 -10.31
C ASP A 236 8.01 13.07 -10.72
N ARG A 237 7.11 14.05 -10.93
CA ARG A 237 5.75 13.81 -11.41
C ARG A 237 5.71 12.94 -12.66
N ALA A 238 6.59 13.21 -13.63
CA ALA A 238 6.61 12.45 -14.88
C ALA A 238 6.92 10.98 -14.64
N ALA A 239 7.88 10.68 -13.76
CA ALA A 239 8.27 9.32 -13.41
C ALA A 239 7.18 8.56 -12.64
N LEU A 240 6.43 9.25 -11.76
CA LEU A 240 5.33 8.63 -11.01
C LEU A 240 4.21 8.11 -11.94
N PHE A 241 3.90 8.84 -13.01
CA PHE A 241 2.76 8.54 -13.87
C PHE A 241 3.14 8.01 -15.26
N GLU A 242 4.41 7.72 -15.50
CA GLU A 242 4.88 7.16 -16.77
C GLU A 242 4.13 5.86 -17.11
N GLY A 243 3.61 5.78 -18.35
CA GLY A 243 2.90 4.60 -18.87
C GLY A 243 1.48 4.38 -18.31
N LEU A 244 0.95 5.25 -17.44
CA LEU A 244 -0.39 5.11 -16.85
C LEU A 244 -1.51 5.75 -17.72
N GLY A 245 -1.18 6.20 -18.93
CA GLY A 245 -2.14 6.91 -19.79
C GLY A 245 -3.39 6.10 -20.16
N GLU A 246 -3.26 4.79 -20.32
CA GLU A 246 -4.37 3.88 -20.63
C GLU A 246 -5.14 3.40 -19.40
N ALA A 247 -4.49 3.43 -18.24
CA ALA A 247 -5.09 2.98 -16.98
C ALA A 247 -5.79 4.10 -16.19
N THR A 248 -5.55 5.38 -16.53
CA THR A 248 -6.07 6.54 -15.78
C THR A 248 -6.37 7.72 -16.69
N THR A 249 -7.30 8.58 -16.26
CA THR A 249 -7.55 9.87 -16.92
C THR A 249 -6.48 10.91 -16.58
N PRO A 250 -6.28 11.95 -17.42
CA PRO A 250 -5.43 13.08 -17.06
C PRO A 250 -5.87 13.74 -15.74
N ALA A 251 -7.17 13.94 -15.53
CA ALA A 251 -7.73 14.53 -14.32
C ALA A 251 -7.33 13.74 -13.07
N TRP A 252 -7.39 12.40 -13.13
CA TRP A 252 -6.96 11.54 -12.03
C TRP A 252 -5.47 11.72 -11.71
N ARG A 253 -4.59 11.76 -12.74
CA ARG A 253 -3.14 11.93 -12.53
C ARG A 253 -2.80 13.30 -11.95
N ASP A 254 -3.51 14.35 -12.41
CA ASP A 254 -3.33 15.71 -11.91
C ASP A 254 -3.72 15.81 -10.43
N LYS A 255 -4.85 15.24 -10.05
CA LYS A 255 -5.32 15.24 -8.66
C LYS A 255 -4.45 14.37 -7.76
N ALA A 256 -4.01 13.19 -8.24
CA ALA A 256 -3.09 12.32 -7.49
C ALA A 256 -1.76 13.02 -7.21
N TRP A 257 -1.23 13.77 -8.19
CA TRP A 257 -0.06 14.61 -7.99
C TRP A 257 -0.31 15.73 -6.97
N GLU A 258 -1.43 16.46 -7.11
CA GLU A 258 -1.82 17.51 -6.16
C GLU A 258 -1.83 16.96 -4.71
N MET A 259 -2.40 15.76 -4.50
CA MET A 259 -2.41 15.10 -3.19
C MET A 259 -1.01 14.78 -2.70
N ILE A 260 -0.23 14.06 -3.49
CA ILE A 260 1.11 13.61 -3.11
C ILE A 260 2.01 14.80 -2.82
N TRP A 261 2.03 15.79 -3.71
CA TRP A 261 2.86 16.99 -3.57
C TRP A 261 2.43 17.87 -2.40
N GLY A 262 1.14 18.14 -2.27
CA GLY A 262 0.60 18.93 -1.15
C GLY A 262 0.90 18.29 0.21
N ARG A 263 0.72 16.97 0.33
CA ARG A 263 1.01 16.22 1.57
C ARG A 263 2.51 16.13 1.83
N TRP A 264 3.32 16.01 0.80
CA TRP A 264 4.78 16.07 0.92
C TRP A 264 5.22 17.43 1.48
N CYS A 265 4.74 18.53 0.91
CA CYS A 265 5.04 19.87 1.40
C CYS A 265 4.59 20.09 2.87
N ALA A 266 3.40 19.57 3.20
CA ALA A 266 2.88 19.63 4.57
C ALA A 266 3.72 18.79 5.55
N TYR A 267 4.17 17.59 5.14
CA TYR A 267 5.07 16.75 5.93
C TYR A 267 6.41 17.44 6.21
N GLU A 268 7.03 18.01 5.17
CA GLU A 268 8.30 18.73 5.33
C GLU A 268 8.16 19.96 6.23
N ALA A 269 7.07 20.71 6.08
CA ALA A 269 6.77 21.84 6.97
C ALA A 269 6.59 21.39 8.43
N PHE A 270 5.80 20.33 8.65
CA PHE A 270 5.58 19.73 9.97
C PHE A 270 6.90 19.27 10.60
N ARG A 271 7.78 18.64 9.82
CA ARG A 271 9.09 18.18 10.27
C ARG A 271 9.99 19.34 10.72
N VAL A 272 10.02 20.43 9.94
CA VAL A 272 10.81 21.63 10.26
C VAL A 272 10.26 22.35 11.50
N GLU A 273 8.94 22.47 11.62
CA GLU A 273 8.29 23.12 12.77
C GLU A 273 8.58 22.38 14.08
N ARG A 274 8.51 21.06 14.08
CA ARG A 274 8.72 20.23 15.28
C ARG A 274 10.19 20.09 15.70
N GLN A 275 11.14 20.45 14.84
CA GLN A 275 12.58 20.44 15.15
C GLN A 275 13.09 21.80 15.67
N ARG A 276 12.24 22.83 15.70
CA ARG A 276 12.51 24.12 16.33
C ARG A 276 12.16 24.13 17.80
#